data_308e8413edb0199cf2db81d430080909
#
_entry.id   308e8413edb0199cf2db81d430080909
#
_cell.length_a   1.000
_cell.length_b   1.000
_cell.length_c   1.000
_cell.angle_alpha   90.00
_cell.angle_beta   90.00
_cell.angle_gamma   90.00
#
_symmetry.space_group_name_H-M   'P 1'
#
loop_
_entity.id
_entity.type
_entity.pdbx_description
1 polymer ?
#
loop_
_entity_poly.entity_id
_entity_poly.type
_entity_poly.pdbx_seq_one_letter_code
_entity_poly.pdbx_strand_id
1 'polypeptide(L)'
;KVLKRLHILEGLLVAFLNIDEVIEIIRNEDEPKPALMSRFGLTETQAEAILELKLRHLAKLEEMKIRGEQSELEKERDQLQGILASERKMNNLLKKELQADAQAYGDDRRSPLQEREEAKAMSEHDMLPSEPVTIVLSQMGWVRSAKGHDIDAPGLNYKAGDSFKAAVKGKSNQPVVFVDSTGRSYAIDPITLPSARGQGEPLTGKLTLPPGATVDHMLMESDDQKLLMASDAGYGFVCTFNDLVARNRAGKALITLPENAHVMPPVVIEDASDMLLAITQAGRMLMFPVSDLPQLSKGKGNKIINIPSAEAARGEDGLAQLYFRYPLLH
;
A
#
# COMPACT_ATOMS: atom_id res chain seq x y z
N LYS A 1 4.72 -49.86 -18.16
CA LYS A 1 5.14 -51.01 -17.37
C LYS A 1 3.99 -51.99 -17.15
N VAL A 2 2.82 -51.54 -16.66
CA VAL A 2 1.62 -52.32 -16.36
C VAL A 2 1.20 -53.20 -17.54
N LEU A 3 1.01 -52.61 -18.74
CA LEU A 3 0.60 -53.37 -19.95
C LEU A 3 1.57 -54.50 -20.34
N LYS A 4 2.88 -54.26 -20.21
CA LYS A 4 3.90 -55.30 -20.50
C LYS A 4 3.82 -56.44 -19.51
N ARG A 5 3.59 -56.13 -18.23
CA ARG A 5 3.47 -57.19 -17.19
C ARG A 5 2.19 -58.00 -17.36
N LEU A 6 1.05 -57.31 -17.60
CA LEU A 6 -0.23 -57.99 -17.91
C LEU A 6 -0.08 -58.93 -19.11
N HIS A 7 0.55 -58.49 -20.19
CA HIS A 7 0.76 -59.33 -21.37
C HIS A 7 1.53 -60.63 -21.04
N ILE A 8 2.56 -60.56 -20.19
CA ILE A 8 3.29 -61.74 -19.74
C ILE A 8 2.41 -62.65 -18.86
N LEU A 9 1.65 -62.07 -17.90
CA LEU A 9 0.79 -62.81 -17.03
C LEU A 9 -0.32 -63.55 -17.80
N GLU A 10 -0.90 -62.97 -18.81
CA GLU A 10 -1.85 -63.59 -19.73
C GLU A 10 -1.25 -64.88 -20.37
N GLY A 11 -0.03 -64.81 -20.88
CA GLY A 11 0.66 -65.95 -21.43
C GLY A 11 0.94 -67.04 -20.40
N LEU A 12 1.36 -66.66 -19.20
CA LEU A 12 1.60 -67.59 -18.11
C LEU A 12 0.32 -68.31 -17.70
N LEU A 13 -0.84 -67.64 -17.65
CA LEU A 13 -2.12 -68.24 -17.37
C LEU A 13 -2.55 -69.28 -18.42
N VAL A 14 -2.31 -68.97 -19.70
CA VAL A 14 -2.54 -69.97 -20.78
C VAL A 14 -1.73 -71.23 -20.53
N ALA A 15 -0.45 -71.12 -20.14
CA ALA A 15 0.42 -72.24 -19.82
C ALA A 15 -0.10 -73.00 -18.57
N PHE A 16 -0.52 -72.32 -17.52
CA PHE A 16 -1.08 -72.98 -16.31
C PHE A 16 -2.37 -73.74 -16.57
N LEU A 17 -3.26 -73.21 -17.42
CA LEU A 17 -4.52 -73.88 -17.78
C LEU A 17 -4.32 -75.09 -18.66
N ASN A 18 -3.19 -75.18 -19.41
CA ASN A 18 -2.87 -76.24 -20.36
C ASN A 18 -1.51 -76.87 -20.06
N ILE A 19 -1.19 -76.99 -18.77
CA ILE A 19 0.17 -77.36 -18.34
C ILE A 19 0.66 -78.69 -18.91
N ASP A 20 -0.22 -79.71 -18.98
CA ASP A 20 0.13 -81.03 -19.51
C ASP A 20 0.54 -80.95 -20.99
N GLU A 21 -0.21 -80.20 -21.81
CA GLU A 21 0.08 -80.00 -23.21
C GLU A 21 1.34 -79.13 -23.43
N VAL A 22 1.55 -78.11 -22.57
CA VAL A 22 2.80 -77.32 -22.60
C VAL A 22 4.03 -78.19 -22.31
N ILE A 23 3.94 -79.08 -21.32
CA ILE A 23 5.02 -80.01 -20.99
C ILE A 23 5.24 -81.02 -22.12
N GLU A 24 4.18 -81.54 -22.74
CA GLU A 24 4.28 -82.42 -23.89
C GLU A 24 4.99 -81.77 -25.06
N ILE A 25 4.66 -80.55 -25.42
CA ILE A 25 5.32 -79.78 -26.46
C ILE A 25 6.80 -79.58 -26.11
N ILE A 26 7.12 -79.14 -24.89
CA ILE A 26 8.51 -78.90 -24.47
C ILE A 26 9.37 -80.20 -24.52
N ARG A 27 8.78 -81.34 -24.31
CA ARG A 27 9.47 -82.59 -24.26
C ARG A 27 9.66 -83.24 -25.67
N ASN A 28 8.73 -83.02 -26.58
CA ASN A 28 8.66 -83.74 -27.83
C ASN A 28 9.04 -82.91 -29.05
N GLU A 29 9.03 -81.61 -28.98
CA GLU A 29 9.37 -80.73 -30.07
C GLU A 29 10.86 -80.29 -30.01
N ASP A 30 11.55 -80.32 -31.14
CA ASP A 30 12.95 -79.86 -31.25
C ASP A 30 13.03 -78.30 -31.03
N GLU A 31 12.01 -77.59 -31.47
CA GLU A 31 11.90 -76.14 -31.31
C GLU A 31 10.61 -75.79 -30.53
N PRO A 32 10.60 -75.84 -29.19
CA PRO A 32 9.39 -75.66 -28.40
C PRO A 32 8.81 -74.26 -28.43
N LYS A 33 9.65 -73.23 -28.65
CA LYS A 33 9.17 -71.82 -28.66
C LYS A 33 8.20 -71.56 -29.81
N PRO A 34 8.53 -71.84 -31.11
CA PRO A 34 7.61 -71.72 -32.23
C PRO A 34 6.37 -72.61 -32.11
N ALA A 35 6.51 -73.80 -31.55
CA ALA A 35 5.42 -74.74 -31.34
C ALA A 35 4.40 -74.20 -30.32
N LEU A 36 4.84 -73.66 -29.17
CA LEU A 36 4.01 -73.00 -28.19
C LEU A 36 3.28 -71.75 -28.74
N MET A 37 4.02 -70.95 -29.51
CA MET A 37 3.44 -69.77 -30.17
C MET A 37 2.34 -70.15 -31.15
N SER A 38 2.57 -71.12 -31.98
CA SER A 38 1.57 -71.62 -32.97
C SER A 38 0.36 -72.26 -32.32
N ARG A 39 0.58 -73.06 -31.28
CA ARG A 39 -0.48 -73.86 -30.61
C ARG A 39 -1.43 -73.00 -29.79
N PHE A 40 -0.88 -72.03 -29.02
CA PHE A 40 -1.65 -71.24 -28.04
C PHE A 40 -1.84 -69.75 -28.49
N GLY A 41 -1.36 -69.39 -29.69
CA GLY A 41 -1.47 -68.02 -30.17
C GLY A 41 -0.64 -67.02 -29.33
N LEU A 42 0.48 -67.50 -28.77
CA LEU A 42 1.33 -66.71 -27.89
C LEU A 42 2.29 -65.80 -28.66
N THR A 43 2.61 -64.69 -28.09
CA THR A 43 3.70 -63.86 -28.58
C THR A 43 5.06 -64.44 -28.18
N GLU A 44 6.12 -64.04 -28.85
CA GLU A 44 7.47 -64.47 -28.55
C GLU A 44 7.86 -64.22 -27.10
N THR A 45 7.53 -63.04 -26.56
CA THR A 45 7.78 -62.67 -25.15
C THR A 45 7.01 -63.50 -24.16
N GLN A 46 5.80 -63.96 -24.50
CA GLN A 46 5.01 -64.87 -23.69
C GLN A 46 5.55 -66.29 -23.72
N ALA A 47 5.90 -66.78 -24.88
CA ALA A 47 6.49 -68.12 -25.04
C ALA A 47 7.84 -68.24 -24.30
N GLU A 48 8.68 -67.20 -24.38
CA GLU A 48 9.94 -67.15 -23.66
C GLU A 48 9.76 -67.14 -22.16
N ALA A 49 8.80 -66.33 -21.65
CA ALA A 49 8.47 -66.31 -20.22
C ALA A 49 7.97 -67.67 -19.72
N ILE A 50 7.25 -68.46 -20.54
CA ILE A 50 6.82 -69.81 -20.21
C ILE A 50 8.02 -70.78 -20.14
N LEU A 51 8.92 -70.72 -21.08
CA LEU A 51 10.10 -71.54 -21.12
C LEU A 51 11.09 -71.27 -19.96
N GLU A 52 11.10 -70.07 -19.46
CA GLU A 52 11.92 -69.65 -18.31
C GLU A 52 11.29 -70.02 -16.95
N LEU A 53 10.05 -70.58 -16.90
CA LEU A 53 9.41 -70.97 -15.68
C LEU A 53 10.18 -72.07 -14.94
N LYS A 54 10.43 -71.82 -13.68
CA LYS A 54 10.99 -72.85 -12.78
C LYS A 54 9.86 -73.83 -12.36
N LEU A 55 10.16 -75.13 -12.36
CA LEU A 55 9.19 -76.18 -11.99
C LEU A 55 8.45 -75.92 -10.68
N ARG A 56 9.11 -75.30 -9.71
CA ARG A 56 8.48 -74.91 -8.44
C ARG A 56 7.32 -73.88 -8.58
N HIS A 57 7.33 -73.11 -9.66
CA HIS A 57 6.28 -72.11 -9.90
C HIS A 57 5.00 -72.71 -10.51
N LEU A 58 5.02 -74.00 -10.87
CA LEU A 58 3.85 -74.72 -11.39
C LEU A 58 2.89 -75.20 -10.31
N ALA A 59 3.14 -74.86 -9.02
CA ALA A 59 2.26 -75.19 -7.94
C ALA A 59 0.96 -74.36 -7.98
N LYS A 60 -0.17 -74.97 -7.59
CA LYS A 60 -1.51 -74.34 -7.55
C LYS A 60 -1.55 -73.01 -6.82
N LEU A 61 -0.69 -72.83 -5.81
CA LEU A 61 -0.58 -71.54 -5.07
C LEU A 61 0.00 -70.40 -5.96
N GLU A 62 0.84 -70.70 -6.93
CA GLU A 62 1.40 -69.71 -7.86
C GLU A 62 0.34 -69.26 -8.87
N GLU A 63 -0.55 -70.17 -9.35
CA GLU A 63 -1.69 -69.76 -10.21
C GLU A 63 -2.58 -68.72 -9.48
N MET A 64 -2.90 -68.92 -8.20
CA MET A 64 -3.68 -67.97 -7.41
C MET A 64 -2.97 -66.63 -7.29
N LYS A 65 -1.64 -66.62 -7.13
CA LYS A 65 -0.86 -65.38 -7.05
C LYS A 65 -0.87 -64.62 -8.38
N ILE A 66 -0.68 -65.35 -9.52
CA ILE A 66 -0.71 -64.77 -10.85
C ILE A 66 -2.07 -64.15 -11.16
N ARG A 67 -3.17 -64.84 -10.81
CA ARG A 67 -4.55 -64.29 -10.97
C ARG A 67 -4.77 -63.10 -10.09
N GLY A 68 -4.26 -63.08 -8.85
CA GLY A 68 -4.29 -61.95 -7.95
C GLY A 68 -3.55 -60.73 -8.53
N GLU A 69 -2.30 -60.95 -8.92
CA GLU A 69 -1.46 -59.90 -9.58
C GLU A 69 -2.14 -59.35 -10.83
N GLN A 70 -2.68 -60.22 -11.69
CA GLN A 70 -3.40 -59.81 -12.88
C GLN A 70 -4.59 -58.91 -12.56
N SER A 71 -5.45 -59.31 -11.59
CA SER A 71 -6.61 -58.55 -11.20
C SER A 71 -6.25 -57.15 -10.62
N GLU A 72 -5.18 -57.06 -9.85
CA GLU A 72 -4.66 -55.80 -9.34
C GLU A 72 -4.13 -54.89 -10.45
N LEU A 73 -3.34 -55.43 -11.37
CA LEU A 73 -2.81 -54.67 -12.49
C LEU A 73 -3.90 -54.26 -13.50
N GLU A 74 -4.96 -55.04 -13.66
CA GLU A 74 -6.10 -54.66 -14.49
C GLU A 74 -6.84 -53.44 -13.89
N LYS A 75 -7.03 -53.43 -12.59
CA LYS A 75 -7.60 -52.26 -11.88
C LYS A 75 -6.73 -51.03 -12.03
N GLU A 76 -5.41 -51.20 -11.84
CA GLU A 76 -4.46 -50.12 -12.00
C GLU A 76 -4.45 -49.57 -13.47
N ARG A 77 -4.48 -50.49 -14.45
CA ARG A 77 -4.61 -50.14 -15.87
C ARG A 77 -5.84 -49.28 -16.12
N ASP A 78 -7.00 -49.72 -15.64
CA ASP A 78 -8.28 -49.06 -15.87
C ASP A 78 -8.34 -47.70 -15.17
N GLN A 79 -7.73 -47.55 -13.99
CA GLN A 79 -7.56 -46.26 -13.32
C GLN A 79 -6.69 -45.30 -14.13
N LEU A 80 -5.49 -45.77 -14.56
CA LEU A 80 -4.57 -44.95 -15.34
C LEU A 80 -5.16 -44.57 -16.70
N GLN A 81 -5.82 -45.51 -17.39
CA GLN A 81 -6.50 -45.20 -18.66
C GLN A 81 -7.64 -44.20 -18.43
N GLY A 82 -8.41 -44.34 -17.32
CA GLY A 82 -9.47 -43.41 -16.97
C GLY A 82 -8.98 -41.98 -16.68
N ILE A 83 -7.76 -41.85 -16.13
CA ILE A 83 -7.10 -40.55 -15.91
C ILE A 83 -6.63 -39.97 -17.24
N LEU A 84 -5.95 -40.78 -18.08
CA LEU A 84 -5.42 -40.35 -19.38
C LEU A 84 -6.53 -39.97 -20.37
N ALA A 85 -7.67 -40.63 -20.29
CA ALA A 85 -8.82 -40.36 -21.17
C ALA A 85 -9.61 -39.07 -20.78
N SER A 86 -9.30 -38.46 -19.65
CA SER A 86 -10.04 -37.31 -19.15
C SER A 86 -9.10 -36.22 -18.64
N GLU A 87 -9.04 -35.12 -19.38
CA GLU A 87 -8.26 -33.93 -18.97
C GLU A 87 -8.65 -33.44 -17.56
N ARG A 88 -9.95 -33.47 -17.23
CA ARG A 88 -10.43 -33.09 -15.90
C ARG A 88 -9.85 -33.98 -14.79
N LYS A 89 -9.77 -35.31 -15.03
CA LYS A 89 -9.20 -36.24 -14.04
C LYS A 89 -7.70 -36.05 -13.92
N MET A 90 -7.02 -35.81 -15.01
CA MET A 90 -5.58 -35.49 -15.04
C MET A 90 -5.29 -34.21 -14.22
N ASN A 91 -6.02 -33.14 -14.49
CA ASN A 91 -5.86 -31.88 -13.77
C ASN A 91 -6.16 -32.02 -12.27
N ASN A 92 -7.18 -32.81 -11.90
CA ASN A 92 -7.47 -33.09 -10.51
C ASN A 92 -6.36 -33.88 -9.81
N LEU A 93 -5.76 -34.86 -10.49
CA LEU A 93 -4.63 -35.61 -9.96
C LEU A 93 -3.44 -34.67 -9.72
N LEU A 94 -3.05 -33.90 -10.74
CA LEU A 94 -1.96 -32.92 -10.62
C LEU A 94 -2.19 -31.93 -9.50
N LYS A 95 -3.41 -31.41 -9.38
CA LYS A 95 -3.77 -30.50 -8.27
C LYS A 95 -3.58 -31.16 -6.92
N LYS A 96 -3.99 -32.42 -6.77
CA LYS A 96 -3.86 -33.17 -5.52
C LYS A 96 -2.39 -33.42 -5.16
N GLU A 97 -1.57 -33.80 -6.14
CA GLU A 97 -0.14 -34.01 -5.96
C GLU A 97 0.58 -32.72 -5.56
N LEU A 98 0.31 -31.60 -6.29
CA LEU A 98 0.88 -30.30 -5.97
C LEU A 98 0.45 -29.82 -4.56
N GLN A 99 -0.79 -30.10 -4.14
CA GLN A 99 -1.23 -29.76 -2.79
C GLN A 99 -0.51 -30.58 -1.73
N ALA A 100 -0.29 -31.86 -1.99
CA ALA A 100 0.45 -32.74 -1.08
C ALA A 100 1.92 -32.29 -0.96
N ASP A 101 2.55 -31.96 -2.08
CA ASP A 101 3.93 -31.44 -2.11
C ASP A 101 4.03 -30.10 -1.38
N ALA A 102 3.04 -29.21 -1.58
CA ALA A 102 2.98 -27.95 -0.85
C ALA A 102 2.84 -28.12 0.65
N GLN A 103 2.09 -29.15 1.11
CA GLN A 103 1.98 -29.46 2.53
C GLN A 103 3.25 -30.09 3.10
N ALA A 104 3.94 -30.92 2.33
CA ALA A 104 5.14 -31.64 2.78
C ALA A 104 6.40 -30.75 2.76
N TYR A 105 6.51 -29.87 1.79
CA TYR A 105 7.74 -29.12 1.51
C TYR A 105 7.54 -27.60 1.45
N GLY A 106 6.30 -27.11 1.54
CA GLY A 106 5.99 -25.70 1.53
C GLY A 106 6.43 -25.00 2.82
N ASP A 107 6.93 -23.81 2.70
CA ASP A 107 7.18 -22.89 3.80
C ASP A 107 6.18 -21.72 3.76
N ASP A 108 6.07 -21.03 4.88
CA ASP A 108 5.22 -19.85 4.99
C ASP A 108 5.63 -18.77 4.01
N ARG A 109 4.65 -18.08 3.48
CA ARG A 109 4.89 -16.98 2.55
C ARG A 109 5.79 -15.91 3.18
N ARG A 110 6.98 -15.71 2.64
CA ARG A 110 7.97 -14.72 3.11
C ARG A 110 7.61 -13.28 2.74
N SER A 111 6.80 -13.09 1.70
CA SER A 111 6.35 -11.77 1.24
C SER A 111 4.92 -11.53 1.72
N PRO A 112 4.67 -10.57 2.61
CA PRO A 112 3.31 -10.25 3.04
C PRO A 112 2.48 -9.74 1.86
N LEU A 113 1.19 -10.12 1.83
CA LEU A 113 0.21 -9.47 0.97
C LEU A 113 -0.13 -8.14 1.63
N GLN A 114 0.32 -7.04 1.03
CA GLN A 114 -0.08 -5.70 1.44
C GLN A 114 -1.01 -5.14 0.37
N GLU A 115 -2.16 -4.64 0.78
CA GLU A 115 -2.94 -3.74 -0.06
C GLU A 115 -2.12 -2.47 -0.21
N ARG A 116 -1.68 -2.19 -1.43
CA ARG A 116 -1.15 -0.88 -1.78
C ARG A 116 -2.30 -0.07 -2.35
N GLU A 117 -2.41 1.15 -1.87
CA GLU A 117 -3.19 2.16 -2.60
C GLU A 117 -2.73 2.18 -4.06
N GLU A 118 -3.67 2.36 -4.98
CA GLU A 118 -3.34 2.55 -6.39
C GLU A 118 -2.26 3.63 -6.51
N ALA A 119 -1.24 3.33 -7.31
CA ALA A 119 -0.18 4.31 -7.57
C ALA A 119 -0.83 5.60 -8.08
N LYS A 120 -0.81 6.64 -7.26
CA LYS A 120 -1.26 7.96 -7.69
C LYS A 120 -0.43 8.34 -8.91
N ALA A 121 -1.10 8.70 -10.01
CA ALA A 121 -0.40 9.24 -11.18
C ALA A 121 0.48 10.39 -10.70
N MET A 122 1.78 10.31 -10.96
CA MET A 122 2.72 11.39 -10.63
C MET A 122 2.21 12.67 -11.29
N SER A 123 1.95 13.68 -10.49
CA SER A 123 1.60 15.00 -10.98
C SER A 123 2.85 15.66 -11.60
N GLU A 124 2.66 16.67 -12.47
CA GLU A 124 3.79 17.47 -12.95
C GLU A 124 4.61 18.06 -11.79
N HIS A 125 3.97 18.30 -10.66
CA HIS A 125 4.60 18.76 -9.42
C HIS A 125 5.58 17.74 -8.81
N ASP A 126 5.28 16.43 -8.92
CA ASP A 126 6.13 15.36 -8.40
C ASP A 126 7.41 15.17 -9.24
N MET A 127 7.42 15.70 -10.46
CA MET A 127 8.57 15.66 -11.36
C MET A 127 9.53 16.87 -11.16
N LEU A 128 9.12 17.88 -10.39
CA LEU A 128 9.97 19.04 -10.11
C LEU A 128 11.08 18.66 -9.12
N PRO A 129 12.31 19.16 -9.32
CA PRO A 129 13.41 18.91 -8.39
C PRO A 129 13.05 19.45 -7.00
N SER A 130 13.16 18.59 -6.00
CA SER A 130 12.88 18.91 -4.60
C SER A 130 14.12 19.53 -3.95
N GLU A 131 14.33 20.84 -4.16
CA GLU A 131 15.42 21.61 -3.55
C GLU A 131 14.94 22.31 -2.27
N PRO A 132 15.80 22.44 -1.23
CA PRO A 132 15.48 23.25 -0.06
C PRO A 132 15.38 24.73 -0.45
N VAL A 133 14.32 25.38 0.01
CA VAL A 133 14.08 26.81 -0.25
C VAL A 133 13.60 27.51 1.02
N THR A 134 13.89 28.79 1.13
CA THR A 134 13.35 29.70 2.14
C THR A 134 12.56 30.80 1.45
N ILE A 135 11.28 30.90 1.77
CA ILE A 135 10.42 31.98 1.25
C ILE A 135 10.43 33.10 2.26
N VAL A 136 10.72 34.30 1.78
CA VAL A 136 10.85 35.50 2.60
C VAL A 136 9.77 36.53 2.21
N LEU A 137 9.03 37.01 3.20
CA LEU A 137 8.01 38.03 3.09
C LEU A 137 8.45 39.31 3.80
N SER A 138 8.26 40.46 3.18
CA SER A 138 8.54 41.77 3.75
C SER A 138 7.28 42.39 4.37
N GLN A 139 7.43 43.43 5.19
CA GLN A 139 6.35 44.20 5.81
C GLN A 139 5.40 44.85 4.76
N MET A 140 5.94 45.29 3.62
CA MET A 140 5.15 45.86 2.52
C MET A 140 4.55 44.79 1.59
N GLY A 141 4.65 43.48 1.95
CA GLY A 141 4.05 42.39 1.18
C GLY A 141 4.84 41.98 -0.07
N TRP A 142 6.17 42.21 -0.09
CA TRP A 142 7.05 41.70 -1.16
C TRP A 142 7.53 40.29 -0.79
N VAL A 143 7.49 39.38 -1.76
CA VAL A 143 7.87 37.98 -1.60
C VAL A 143 9.01 37.58 -2.52
N ARG A 144 9.89 36.73 -2.05
CA ARG A 144 11.01 36.14 -2.79
C ARG A 144 11.39 34.76 -2.27
N SER A 145 12.02 33.97 -3.14
CA SER A 145 12.48 32.61 -2.82
C SER A 145 14.01 32.59 -2.82
N ALA A 146 14.58 32.12 -1.71
CA ALA A 146 16.01 31.92 -1.56
C ALA A 146 16.32 30.38 -1.56
N LYS A 147 17.47 30.01 -2.17
CA LYS A 147 17.95 28.64 -2.15
C LYS A 147 18.55 28.30 -0.80
N GLY A 148 18.19 27.11 -0.25
CA GLY A 148 18.68 26.62 1.03
C GLY A 148 17.90 27.12 2.23
N HIS A 149 18.25 26.59 3.42
CA HIS A 149 17.62 26.92 4.70
C HIS A 149 18.50 27.82 5.58
N ASP A 150 19.77 27.96 5.24
CA ASP A 150 20.76 28.74 6.02
C ASP A 150 20.89 30.17 5.46
N ILE A 151 19.78 30.90 5.52
CA ILE A 151 19.69 32.26 4.99
C ILE A 151 19.40 33.24 6.11
N ASP A 152 20.20 34.29 6.22
CA ASP A 152 19.91 35.42 7.08
C ASP A 152 18.84 36.31 6.42
N ALA A 153 17.56 35.91 6.61
CA ALA A 153 16.43 36.59 6.00
C ALA A 153 16.29 38.05 6.45
N PRO A 154 16.49 38.40 7.73
CA PRO A 154 16.52 39.80 8.19
C PRO A 154 17.62 40.65 7.50
N GLY A 155 18.81 40.08 7.24
CA GLY A 155 19.95 40.74 6.63
C GLY A 155 19.89 40.94 5.11
N LEU A 156 18.82 40.46 4.46
CA LEU A 156 18.64 40.65 3.02
C LEU A 156 18.31 42.12 2.68
N ASN A 157 18.64 42.53 1.43
CA ASN A 157 18.30 43.87 0.95
C ASN A 157 16.78 44.01 0.74
N TYR A 158 16.16 44.96 1.43
CA TYR A 158 14.77 45.37 1.27
C TYR A 158 14.66 46.74 0.56
N LYS A 159 13.46 47.04 0.06
CA LYS A 159 13.21 48.39 -0.49
C LYS A 159 13.33 49.47 0.60
N ALA A 160 13.58 50.68 0.19
CA ALA A 160 13.61 51.82 1.10
C ALA A 160 12.26 51.91 1.84
N GLY A 161 12.31 51.91 3.17
CA GLY A 161 11.13 51.92 4.03
C GLY A 161 10.45 50.56 4.26
N ASP A 162 10.97 49.45 3.68
CA ASP A 162 10.50 48.09 3.87
C ASP A 162 11.46 47.30 4.78
N SER A 163 10.99 46.24 5.40
CA SER A 163 11.79 45.40 6.29
C SER A 163 11.28 43.97 6.29
N PHE A 164 12.04 43.10 6.93
CA PHE A 164 11.65 41.69 7.14
C PHE A 164 10.33 41.56 7.93
N LYS A 165 9.41 40.70 7.44
CA LYS A 165 8.18 40.33 8.16
C LYS A 165 8.25 38.87 8.64
N ALA A 166 8.44 37.91 7.72
CA ALA A 166 8.44 36.49 8.02
C ALA A 166 9.27 35.71 7.01
N ALA A 167 9.74 34.54 7.43
CA ALA A 167 10.37 33.56 6.54
C ALA A 167 9.89 32.16 6.91
N VAL A 168 9.65 31.31 5.90
CA VAL A 168 9.34 29.90 6.08
C VAL A 168 10.28 29.03 5.24
N LYS A 169 10.63 27.89 5.78
CA LYS A 169 11.52 26.91 5.16
C LYS A 169 10.70 25.76 4.60
N GLY A 170 11.06 25.27 3.42
CA GLY A 170 10.38 24.12 2.80
C GLY A 170 11.13 23.64 1.57
N LYS A 171 10.42 23.01 0.64
CA LYS A 171 10.98 22.47 -0.61
C LYS A 171 10.39 23.20 -1.82
N SER A 172 11.16 23.27 -2.92
CA SER A 172 10.75 23.96 -4.16
C SER A 172 9.47 23.37 -4.80
N ASN A 173 9.17 22.11 -4.52
CA ASN A 173 7.98 21.40 -4.98
C ASN A 173 6.82 21.38 -3.96
N GLN A 174 6.89 22.15 -2.89
CA GLN A 174 5.80 22.31 -1.91
C GLN A 174 5.22 23.73 -2.07
N PRO A 175 3.88 23.90 -2.10
CA PRO A 175 3.29 25.22 -2.17
C PRO A 175 3.55 26.00 -0.88
N VAL A 176 3.80 27.30 -1.00
CA VAL A 176 3.74 28.23 0.12
C VAL A 176 2.32 28.77 0.25
N VAL A 177 1.76 28.69 1.45
CA VAL A 177 0.42 29.18 1.77
C VAL A 177 0.52 30.51 2.53
N PHE A 178 -0.28 31.45 2.11
CA PHE A 178 -0.47 32.74 2.77
C PHE A 178 -1.88 32.82 3.33
N VAL A 179 -2.02 33.35 4.53
CA VAL A 179 -3.33 33.62 5.16
C VAL A 179 -3.44 35.12 5.38
N ASP A 180 -4.55 35.70 4.91
CA ASP A 180 -4.81 37.14 5.06
C ASP A 180 -5.60 37.47 6.33
N SER A 181 -5.68 38.75 6.66
CA SER A 181 -6.39 39.30 7.80
C SER A 181 -7.91 39.02 7.78
N THR A 182 -8.47 38.63 6.65
CA THR A 182 -9.90 38.28 6.51
C THR A 182 -10.17 36.77 6.69
N GLY A 183 -9.12 35.99 6.92
CA GLY A 183 -9.23 34.52 7.10
C GLY A 183 -9.29 33.74 5.79
N ARG A 184 -8.80 34.31 4.68
CA ARG A 184 -8.67 33.60 3.40
C ARG A 184 -7.25 33.04 3.25
N SER A 185 -7.14 31.90 2.58
CA SER A 185 -5.87 31.27 2.25
C SER A 185 -5.59 31.34 0.76
N TYR A 186 -4.32 31.44 0.40
CA TYR A 186 -3.77 31.52 -0.95
C TYR A 186 -2.56 30.63 -1.04
N ALA A 187 -2.33 30.00 -2.18
CA ALA A 187 -1.15 29.17 -2.40
C ALA A 187 -0.37 29.65 -3.63
N ILE A 188 0.95 29.64 -3.54
CA ILE A 188 1.87 29.96 -4.63
C ILE A 188 2.96 28.91 -4.67
N ASP A 189 3.32 28.46 -5.88
CA ASP A 189 4.45 27.56 -6.06
C ASP A 189 5.76 28.31 -5.93
N PRO A 190 6.70 27.91 -5.08
CA PRO A 190 7.97 28.58 -4.85
C PRO A 190 8.79 28.82 -6.11
N ILE A 191 8.69 27.92 -7.09
CA ILE A 191 9.40 28.02 -8.38
C ILE A 191 8.95 29.25 -9.20
N THR A 192 7.75 29.77 -8.96
CA THR A 192 7.19 30.92 -9.64
C THR A 192 7.59 32.27 -8.98
N LEU A 193 8.25 32.17 -7.80
CA LEU A 193 8.67 33.33 -7.05
C LEU A 193 10.04 33.83 -7.54
N PRO A 194 10.28 35.13 -7.49
CA PRO A 194 11.56 35.72 -7.87
C PRO A 194 12.67 35.28 -6.88
N SER A 195 13.87 35.18 -7.40
CA SER A 195 15.06 34.86 -6.60
C SER A 195 15.34 35.93 -5.54
N ALA A 196 15.82 35.51 -4.36
CA ALA A 196 16.24 36.42 -3.29
C ALA A 196 17.48 37.25 -3.57
N ARG A 197 18.09 37.10 -4.75
CA ARG A 197 19.15 38.03 -5.23
C ARG A 197 18.61 39.45 -5.51
N GLY A 198 17.31 39.55 -5.84
CA GLY A 198 16.59 40.79 -6.00
C GLY A 198 15.77 41.17 -4.75
N GLN A 199 15.02 42.27 -4.87
CA GLN A 199 14.15 42.75 -3.77
C GLN A 199 12.79 42.00 -3.68
N GLY A 200 12.53 41.06 -4.61
CA GLY A 200 11.26 40.32 -4.69
C GLY A 200 10.22 41.01 -5.59
N GLU A 201 8.99 40.52 -5.47
CA GLU A 201 7.80 41.02 -6.17
C GLU A 201 6.66 41.23 -5.18
N PRO A 202 5.74 42.19 -5.40
CA PRO A 202 4.59 42.38 -4.53
C PRO A 202 3.61 41.21 -4.69
N LEU A 203 3.14 40.65 -3.58
CA LEU A 203 2.15 39.58 -3.57
C LEU A 203 0.85 39.92 -4.31
N THR A 204 0.47 41.21 -4.32
CA THR A 204 -0.72 41.71 -5.03
C THR A 204 -0.64 41.53 -6.55
N GLY A 205 0.56 41.33 -7.11
CA GLY A 205 0.75 40.94 -8.50
C GLY A 205 0.37 39.47 -8.79
N LYS A 206 0.44 38.61 -7.78
CA LYS A 206 0.18 37.18 -7.90
C LYS A 206 -1.16 36.77 -7.28
N LEU A 207 -1.60 37.46 -6.23
CA LEU A 207 -2.82 37.17 -5.46
C LEU A 207 -3.82 38.32 -5.59
N THR A 208 -5.11 38.02 -5.54
CA THR A 208 -6.19 38.98 -5.50
C THR A 208 -6.71 39.08 -4.08
N LEU A 209 -6.11 39.96 -3.28
CA LEU A 209 -6.53 40.21 -1.91
C LEU A 209 -7.80 41.08 -1.86
N PRO A 210 -8.71 40.89 -0.89
CA PRO A 210 -9.79 41.81 -0.63
C PRO A 210 -9.28 43.23 -0.34
N PRO A 211 -10.06 44.30 -0.61
CA PRO A 211 -9.67 45.67 -0.30
C PRO A 211 -9.33 45.81 1.20
N GLY A 212 -8.15 46.34 1.50
CA GLY A 212 -7.68 46.55 2.86
C GLY A 212 -7.14 45.31 3.58
N ALA A 213 -7.17 44.15 2.97
CA ALA A 213 -6.63 42.92 3.56
C ALA A 213 -5.08 42.93 3.49
N THR A 214 -4.47 42.44 4.57
CA THR A 214 -3.02 42.21 4.69
C THR A 214 -2.74 40.72 4.81
N VAL A 215 -1.58 40.27 4.33
CA VAL A 215 -1.12 38.89 4.54
C VAL A 215 -0.49 38.82 5.93
N ASP A 216 -1.07 38.04 6.83
CA ASP A 216 -0.63 37.98 8.22
C ASP A 216 0.24 36.75 8.50
N HIS A 217 -0.08 35.61 7.91
CA HIS A 217 0.66 34.37 8.13
C HIS A 217 1.13 33.72 6.84
N MET A 218 2.24 32.99 6.96
CA MET A 218 2.86 32.25 5.86
C MET A 218 3.30 30.88 6.39
N LEU A 219 2.97 29.81 5.65
CA LEU A 219 3.25 28.42 6.03
C LEU A 219 3.75 27.61 4.83
N MET A 220 4.56 26.62 5.15
CA MET A 220 5.04 25.62 4.20
C MET A 220 5.21 24.30 4.92
N GLU A 221 4.28 23.36 4.70
CA GLU A 221 4.23 22.07 5.39
C GLU A 221 3.93 20.95 4.40
N SER A 222 3.95 19.70 4.85
CA SER A 222 3.48 18.56 4.06
C SER A 222 1.95 18.55 3.96
N ASP A 223 1.40 18.01 2.89
CA ASP A 223 -0.05 18.01 2.60
C ASP A 223 -0.88 17.46 3.76
N ASP A 224 -0.41 16.40 4.42
CA ASP A 224 -1.12 15.71 5.51
C ASP A 224 -0.84 16.34 6.90
N GLN A 225 0.03 17.35 6.97
CA GLN A 225 0.35 18.01 8.25
C GLN A 225 -0.90 18.64 8.87
N LYS A 226 -1.21 18.24 10.09
CA LYS A 226 -2.33 18.81 10.84
C LYS A 226 -1.95 20.16 11.44
N LEU A 227 -2.89 21.09 11.36
CA LEU A 227 -2.74 22.47 11.81
C LEU A 227 -3.97 22.85 12.65
N LEU A 228 -3.73 23.62 13.72
CA LEU A 228 -4.77 24.33 14.44
C LEU A 228 -4.93 25.72 13.82
N MET A 229 -6.12 26.00 13.32
CA MET A 229 -6.56 27.33 12.90
C MET A 229 -7.46 27.93 13.97
N ALA A 230 -7.13 29.11 14.42
CA ALA A 230 -7.88 29.76 15.48
C ALA A 230 -8.04 31.27 15.23
N SER A 231 -9.05 31.86 15.87
CA SER A 231 -9.24 33.30 15.98
C SER A 231 -9.02 33.78 17.41
N ASP A 232 -8.62 35.03 17.56
CA ASP A 232 -8.48 35.70 18.88
C ASP A 232 -9.81 35.79 19.64
N ALA A 233 -10.96 35.62 18.96
CA ALA A 233 -12.26 35.48 19.60
C ALA A 233 -12.50 34.12 20.28
N GLY A 234 -11.47 33.23 20.34
CA GLY A 234 -11.50 31.94 21.03
C GLY A 234 -12.18 30.80 20.28
N TYR A 235 -12.30 30.88 18.99
CA TYR A 235 -12.80 29.80 18.10
C TYR A 235 -11.69 29.18 17.32
N GLY A 236 -11.78 27.88 17.02
CA GLY A 236 -10.83 27.21 16.17
C GLY A 236 -11.23 25.80 15.79
N PHE A 237 -10.44 25.22 14.90
CA PHE A 237 -10.62 23.86 14.39
C PHE A 237 -9.28 23.31 13.89
N VAL A 238 -9.22 22.00 13.77
CA VAL A 238 -8.09 21.28 13.18
C VAL A 238 -8.35 21.08 11.68
N CYS A 239 -7.36 21.30 10.85
CA CYS A 239 -7.39 21.02 9.42
C CYS A 239 -6.05 20.42 8.95
N THR A 240 -5.98 19.96 7.71
CA THR A 240 -4.72 19.57 7.08
C THR A 240 -4.11 20.74 6.30
N PHE A 241 -2.81 20.73 6.07
CA PHE A 241 -2.17 21.77 5.24
C PHE A 241 -2.80 21.80 3.83
N ASN A 242 -3.15 20.66 3.26
CA ASN A 242 -3.83 20.60 1.97
C ASN A 242 -5.19 21.32 1.96
N ASP A 243 -5.86 21.39 3.11
CA ASP A 243 -7.10 22.20 3.26
C ASP A 243 -6.84 23.70 3.14
N LEU A 244 -5.60 24.18 3.28
CA LEU A 244 -5.23 25.57 3.11
C LEU A 244 -4.86 25.92 1.65
N VAL A 245 -4.48 24.92 0.87
CA VAL A 245 -4.01 25.11 -0.51
C VAL A 245 -5.16 25.58 -1.40
N ALA A 246 -5.08 26.80 -1.92
CA ALA A 246 -6.04 27.39 -2.85
C ALA A 246 -5.39 27.55 -4.23
N ARG A 247 -5.96 26.88 -5.25
CA ARG A 247 -5.39 26.88 -6.61
C ARG A 247 -5.72 28.15 -7.44
N ASN A 248 -6.59 29.03 -6.95
CA ASN A 248 -6.99 30.24 -7.64
C ASN A 248 -6.38 31.49 -6.99
N ARG A 249 -6.19 32.56 -7.79
CA ARG A 249 -5.59 33.82 -7.34
C ARG A 249 -6.42 34.57 -6.29
N ALA A 250 -7.75 34.34 -6.26
CA ALA A 250 -8.67 34.96 -5.32
C ALA A 250 -8.69 34.23 -3.95
N GLY A 251 -7.93 33.14 -3.81
CA GLY A 251 -7.88 32.33 -2.60
C GLY A 251 -9.22 31.73 -2.24
N LYS A 252 -9.29 31.07 -1.09
CA LYS A 252 -10.52 30.50 -0.55
C LYS A 252 -10.74 30.96 0.88
N ALA A 253 -12.00 31.09 1.29
CA ALA A 253 -12.34 31.31 2.68
C ALA A 253 -11.94 30.06 3.49
N LEU A 254 -11.09 30.23 4.49
CA LEU A 254 -10.57 29.16 5.34
C LEU A 254 -11.19 29.26 6.73
N ILE A 255 -10.96 30.37 7.42
CA ILE A 255 -11.52 30.62 8.76
C ILE A 255 -12.55 31.74 8.69
N THR A 256 -13.72 31.52 9.32
CA THR A 256 -14.76 32.53 9.44
C THR A 256 -14.53 33.31 10.72
N LEU A 257 -14.17 34.56 10.60
CA LEU A 257 -13.89 35.44 11.72
C LEU A 257 -15.18 36.09 12.25
N PRO A 258 -15.38 36.15 13.58
CA PRO A 258 -16.32 37.07 14.19
C PRO A 258 -15.99 38.53 13.90
N GLU A 259 -16.91 39.44 14.21
CA GLU A 259 -16.70 40.88 14.06
C GLU A 259 -15.49 41.33 14.90
N ASN A 260 -14.60 42.12 14.29
CA ASN A 260 -13.35 42.64 14.87
C ASN A 260 -12.35 41.57 15.34
N ALA A 261 -12.51 40.31 14.92
CA ALA A 261 -11.60 39.24 15.28
C ALA A 261 -10.47 39.06 14.22
N HIS A 262 -9.33 38.61 14.69
CA HIS A 262 -8.13 38.36 13.86
C HIS A 262 -7.78 36.87 13.84
N VAL A 263 -7.08 36.48 12.77
CA VAL A 263 -6.53 35.11 12.68
C VAL A 263 -5.33 35.00 13.60
N MET A 264 -5.34 34.00 14.47
CA MET A 264 -4.17 33.64 15.27
C MET A 264 -3.11 32.96 14.40
N PRO A 265 -1.80 33.01 14.76
CA PRO A 265 -0.79 32.24 14.09
C PRO A 265 -1.20 30.76 14.04
N PRO A 266 -1.24 30.13 12.84
CA PRO A 266 -1.51 28.71 12.73
C PRO A 266 -0.46 27.90 13.50
N VAL A 267 -0.90 26.88 14.22
CA VAL A 267 0.00 26.05 15.05
C VAL A 267 0.03 24.62 14.50
N VAL A 268 1.23 24.12 14.27
CA VAL A 268 1.45 22.74 13.80
C VAL A 268 1.13 21.76 14.92
N ILE A 269 0.38 20.71 14.61
CA ILE A 269 0.05 19.62 15.51
C ILE A 269 0.96 18.45 15.14
N GLU A 270 1.84 18.03 16.05
CA GLU A 270 2.76 16.94 15.82
C GLU A 270 2.12 15.58 16.15
N ASP A 271 1.33 15.51 17.21
CA ASP A 271 0.63 14.30 17.63
C ASP A 271 -0.84 14.58 17.93
N ALA A 272 -1.73 13.65 17.55
CA ALA A 272 -3.15 13.73 17.83
C ALA A 272 -3.49 13.65 19.34
N SER A 273 -2.57 13.14 20.14
CA SER A 273 -2.67 13.05 21.61
C SER A 273 -2.22 14.32 22.33
N ASP A 274 -1.74 15.35 21.62
CA ASP A 274 -1.26 16.59 22.21
C ASP A 274 -2.35 17.30 23.01
N MET A 275 -1.93 17.90 24.14
CA MET A 275 -2.77 18.76 24.94
C MET A 275 -2.64 20.20 24.47
N LEU A 276 -3.77 20.82 24.15
CA LEU A 276 -3.85 22.23 23.80
C LEU A 276 -4.03 23.07 25.07
N LEU A 277 -3.12 24.00 25.29
CA LEU A 277 -3.24 25.04 26.32
C LEU A 277 -3.63 26.36 25.66
N ALA A 278 -4.78 26.87 25.98
CA ALA A 278 -5.28 28.16 25.54
C ALA A 278 -5.21 29.18 26.71
N ILE A 279 -4.68 30.37 26.41
CA ILE A 279 -4.53 31.45 27.39
C ILE A 279 -5.17 32.72 26.82
N THR A 280 -6.04 33.36 27.58
CA THR A 280 -6.66 34.65 27.19
C THR A 280 -5.85 35.83 27.72
N GLN A 281 -6.12 37.02 27.16
CA GLN A 281 -5.51 38.29 27.62
C GLN A 281 -5.87 38.62 29.09
N ALA A 282 -7.08 38.21 29.54
CA ALA A 282 -7.48 38.32 30.92
C ALA A 282 -6.86 37.29 31.88
N GLY A 283 -5.93 36.44 31.39
CA GLY A 283 -5.23 35.44 32.20
C GLY A 283 -6.01 34.17 32.47
N ARG A 284 -7.15 33.95 31.80
CA ARG A 284 -7.87 32.67 31.88
C ARG A 284 -7.12 31.61 31.11
N MET A 285 -7.02 30.39 31.64
CA MET A 285 -6.35 29.27 31.01
C MET A 285 -7.28 28.06 30.92
N LEU A 286 -7.21 27.34 29.82
CA LEU A 286 -7.87 26.05 29.63
C LEU A 286 -6.94 25.10 28.92
N MET A 287 -6.86 23.86 29.41
CA MET A 287 -6.08 22.80 28.81
C MET A 287 -6.99 21.59 28.53
N PHE A 288 -6.94 21.05 27.32
CA PHE A 288 -7.73 19.90 26.88
C PHE A 288 -7.05 19.19 25.69
N PRO A 289 -7.44 17.93 25.39
CA PRO A 289 -6.89 17.22 24.26
C PRO A 289 -7.26 17.89 22.93
N VAL A 290 -6.31 18.00 22.00
CA VAL A 290 -6.58 18.58 20.68
C VAL A 290 -7.63 17.79 19.90
N SER A 291 -7.79 16.49 20.20
CA SER A 291 -8.82 15.62 19.64
C SER A 291 -10.26 16.07 19.92
N ASP A 292 -10.47 16.92 20.92
CA ASP A 292 -11.80 17.47 21.24
C ASP A 292 -12.23 18.58 20.27
N LEU A 293 -11.29 19.08 19.46
CA LEU A 293 -11.60 20.06 18.43
C LEU A 293 -12.09 19.36 17.14
N PRO A 294 -13.06 19.96 16.45
CA PRO A 294 -13.56 19.42 15.20
C PRO A 294 -12.48 19.50 14.12
N GLN A 295 -12.41 18.48 13.29
CA GLN A 295 -11.61 18.49 12.07
C GLN A 295 -12.47 19.04 10.93
N LEU A 296 -12.12 20.21 10.40
CA LEU A 296 -12.87 20.92 9.36
C LEU A 296 -11.93 21.42 8.27
N SER A 297 -12.39 21.39 7.03
CA SER A 297 -11.63 21.99 5.89
C SER A 297 -11.81 23.52 5.80
N LYS A 298 -12.82 24.09 6.49
CA LYS A 298 -13.12 25.53 6.58
C LYS A 298 -14.20 25.79 7.61
N GLY A 299 -14.26 27.00 8.11
CA GLY A 299 -15.38 27.47 8.96
C GLY A 299 -14.94 28.27 10.17
N LYS A 300 -15.83 28.43 11.15
CA LYS A 300 -15.57 29.15 12.41
C LYS A 300 -14.90 28.23 13.43
N GLY A 301 -15.19 26.92 13.37
CA GLY A 301 -14.78 25.95 14.39
C GLY A 301 -15.62 26.03 15.67
N ASN A 302 -15.13 25.31 16.68
CA ASN A 302 -15.74 25.32 18.04
C ASN A 302 -15.01 26.29 18.96
N LYS A 303 -15.64 26.62 20.08
CA LYS A 303 -14.99 27.40 21.14
C LYS A 303 -13.82 26.62 21.74
N ILE A 304 -12.63 27.15 21.65
CA ILE A 304 -11.41 26.69 22.32
C ILE A 304 -11.48 27.07 23.80
N ILE A 305 -11.84 28.32 24.06
CA ILE A 305 -12.03 28.86 25.40
C ILE A 305 -13.22 29.83 25.38
N ASN A 306 -13.95 29.89 26.49
CA ASN A 306 -15.14 30.76 26.55
C ASN A 306 -14.75 32.22 26.77
N ILE A 307 -14.83 33.01 25.70
CA ILE A 307 -14.73 34.47 25.74
C ILE A 307 -16.11 35.04 25.41
N PRO A 308 -16.70 35.91 26.26
CA PRO A 308 -17.95 36.54 25.94
C PRO A 308 -17.86 37.35 24.66
N SER A 309 -18.82 37.18 23.76
CA SER A 309 -18.75 37.81 22.41
C SER A 309 -18.69 39.34 22.50
N ALA A 310 -19.33 39.95 23.48
CA ALA A 310 -19.30 41.40 23.70
C ALA A 310 -17.90 41.88 24.13
N GLU A 311 -17.19 41.12 24.98
CA GLU A 311 -15.82 41.44 25.42
C GLU A 311 -14.84 41.27 24.25
N ALA A 312 -14.97 40.18 23.47
CA ALA A 312 -14.16 39.95 22.28
C ALA A 312 -14.36 41.07 21.22
N ALA A 313 -15.61 41.44 20.93
CA ALA A 313 -15.91 42.49 19.95
C ALA A 313 -15.39 43.89 20.36
N ARG A 314 -15.30 44.15 21.68
CA ARG A 314 -14.74 45.41 22.23
C ARG A 314 -13.23 45.35 22.43
N GLY A 315 -12.60 44.19 22.22
CA GLY A 315 -11.18 43.99 22.46
C GLY A 315 -10.80 44.01 23.96
N GLU A 316 -11.76 43.76 24.87
CA GLU A 316 -11.54 43.74 26.32
C GLU A 316 -10.90 42.42 26.76
N ASP A 317 -11.19 41.31 26.07
CA ASP A 317 -10.53 40.04 26.24
C ASP A 317 -10.45 39.30 24.88
N GLY A 318 -9.43 38.52 24.71
CA GLY A 318 -9.16 37.73 23.49
C GLY A 318 -8.23 36.58 23.78
N LEU A 319 -8.15 35.64 22.87
CA LEU A 319 -7.19 34.57 22.93
C LEU A 319 -5.78 35.15 22.67
N ALA A 320 -4.91 35.05 23.68
CA ALA A 320 -3.56 35.63 23.61
C ALA A 320 -2.54 34.64 23.04
N GLN A 321 -2.62 33.40 23.52
CA GLN A 321 -1.60 32.39 23.16
C GLN A 321 -2.20 30.98 23.11
N LEU A 322 -1.64 30.16 22.24
CA LEU A 322 -1.94 28.74 22.08
C LEU A 322 -0.61 27.97 22.15
N TYR A 323 -0.57 26.95 22.99
CA TYR A 323 0.59 26.06 23.11
C TYR A 323 0.15 24.60 23.02
N PHE A 324 0.98 23.76 22.42
CA PHE A 324 0.89 22.29 22.55
C PHE A 324 1.87 21.80 23.61
N ARG A 325 1.40 20.88 24.41
CA ARG A 325 2.24 20.16 25.37
C ARG A 325 2.06 18.67 25.15
N TYR A 326 3.16 17.97 24.93
CA TYR A 326 3.17 16.52 24.93
C TYR A 326 2.71 15.99 26.29
N PRO A 327 1.83 14.98 26.36
CA PRO A 327 1.60 14.28 27.62
C PRO A 327 2.94 13.68 28.03
N LEU A 328 3.44 14.11 29.18
CA LEU A 328 4.61 13.47 29.80
C LEU A 328 4.21 12.03 30.10
N LEU A 329 4.74 11.07 29.34
CA LEU A 329 4.70 9.66 29.69
C LEU A 329 5.49 9.50 30.99
N HIS A 330 4.76 9.21 32.06
CA HIS A 330 5.32 8.75 33.33
C HIS A 330 5.52 7.24 33.29
#